data_56ed73b9c9d6e8860e711a8cad77fb8f
#
_entry.id   56ed73b9c9d6e8860e711a8cad77fb8f
#
_cell.length_a   1.000
_cell.length_b   1.000
_cell.length_c   1.000
_cell.angle_alpha   90.00
_cell.angle_beta   90.00
_cell.angle_gamma   90.00
#
_symmetry.space_group_name_H-M   'P 1'
#
loop_
_entity.id
_entity.type
_entity.pdbx_description
1 polymer ?
#
loop_
_entity_poly.entity_id
_entity_poly.type
_entity_poly.pdbx_seq_one_letter_code
_entity_poly.pdbx_strand_id
1 'polypeptide(L)'
;MASQLHSSEKITQKKNRKYNTPDSTDMKYHAQALAALKDSTFVFNTNQIIFNNGISTSVSSVTNFISLNKNRVVIQIAFDIPDIGYNGLGGITVEGHISTVKMRTDKKGFTRYEFYANGTGISARVELTLHPTNNSATAIISPNFNSKQLNLNGSISPMNKAYIYKGTSL
;
A
#
# COMPACT_ATOMS: atom_id res chain seq x y z
N MET A 1 -0.90 -16.82 71.82
CA MET A 1 -1.46 -17.23 70.52
C MET A 1 -1.32 -16.05 69.57
N ALA A 2 -0.36 -16.10 68.66
CA ALA A 2 -0.08 -15.04 67.69
C ALA A 2 -0.71 -15.40 66.35
N SER A 3 -1.67 -14.57 65.89
CA SER A 3 -2.22 -14.68 64.53
C SER A 3 -1.44 -13.77 63.60
N GLN A 4 -0.74 -14.35 62.67
CA GLN A 4 -0.02 -13.64 61.60
C GLN A 4 -1.01 -13.15 60.52
N LEU A 5 -1.05 -11.83 60.32
CA LEU A 5 -1.70 -11.18 59.20
C LEU A 5 -0.76 -11.26 57.99
N HIS A 6 -1.15 -12.04 56.97
CA HIS A 6 -0.50 -12.00 55.68
C HIS A 6 -1.07 -10.83 54.88
N SER A 7 -0.30 -9.75 54.74
CA SER A 7 -0.62 -8.69 53.79
C SER A 7 -0.08 -9.10 52.42
N SER A 8 -0.98 -9.38 51.49
CA SER A 8 -0.65 -9.64 50.10
C SER A 8 -0.43 -8.30 49.37
N GLU A 9 0.82 -7.96 49.10
CA GLU A 9 1.19 -6.87 48.23
C GLU A 9 0.83 -7.24 46.79
N LYS A 10 -0.18 -6.56 46.25
CA LYS A 10 -0.49 -6.62 44.81
C LYS A 10 0.56 -5.81 44.07
N ILE A 11 1.52 -6.51 43.45
CA ILE A 11 2.47 -5.94 42.52
C ILE A 11 1.71 -5.60 41.24
N THR A 12 1.36 -4.34 41.06
CA THR A 12 0.78 -3.81 39.82
C THR A 12 1.90 -3.68 38.81
N GLN A 13 2.06 -4.70 37.95
CA GLN A 13 2.95 -4.60 36.80
C GLN A 13 2.37 -3.59 35.81
N LYS A 14 2.85 -2.36 35.84
CA LYS A 14 2.68 -1.38 34.78
C LYS A 14 3.35 -1.91 33.53
N LYS A 15 2.57 -2.46 32.58
CA LYS A 15 3.04 -2.77 31.23
C LYS A 15 3.51 -1.47 30.59
N ASN A 16 4.82 -1.21 30.59
CA ASN A 16 5.44 -0.18 29.77
C ASN A 16 5.20 -0.54 28.31
N ARG A 17 4.15 0.02 27.70
CA ARG A 17 4.05 0.10 26.25
C ARG A 17 5.18 1.02 25.78
N LYS A 18 6.28 0.41 25.36
CA LYS A 18 7.34 1.09 24.63
C LYS A 18 6.68 1.64 23.36
N TYR A 19 6.33 2.92 23.33
CA TYR A 19 6.02 3.61 22.09
C TYR A 19 7.32 3.56 21.28
N ASN A 20 7.36 2.72 20.24
CA ASN A 20 8.46 2.73 19.28
C ASN A 20 8.45 4.13 18.64
N THR A 21 9.35 4.99 19.10
CA THR A 21 9.71 6.20 18.34
C THR A 21 10.19 5.70 16.97
N PRO A 22 9.68 6.27 15.85
CA PRO A 22 10.12 5.87 14.51
C PRO A 22 11.64 5.99 14.45
N ASP A 23 12.31 4.97 13.92
CA ASP A 23 13.74 5.00 13.67
C ASP A 23 14.04 6.11 12.64
N SER A 24 15.22 6.72 12.73
CA SER A 24 15.69 7.74 11.78
C SER A 24 15.65 7.23 10.33
N THR A 25 15.85 5.94 10.13
CA THR A 25 15.75 5.25 8.84
C THR A 25 14.32 5.22 8.32
N ASP A 26 13.34 4.89 9.16
CA ASP A 26 11.92 4.87 8.82
C ASP A 26 11.42 6.27 8.43
N MET A 27 11.82 7.29 9.17
CA MET A 27 11.48 8.69 8.87
C MET A 27 12.08 9.14 7.54
N LYS A 28 13.29 8.68 7.19
CA LYS A 28 13.91 8.93 5.89
C LYS A 28 13.13 8.29 4.76
N TYR A 29 12.69 7.04 4.91
CA TYR A 29 11.87 6.35 3.91
C TYR A 29 10.50 7.02 3.77
N HIS A 30 9.89 7.44 4.87
CA HIS A 30 8.64 8.22 4.84
C HIS A 30 8.79 9.51 4.04
N ALA A 31 9.85 10.30 4.32
CA ALA A 31 10.11 11.57 3.61
C ALA A 31 10.33 11.34 2.10
N GLN A 32 11.03 10.27 1.71
CA GLN A 32 11.24 9.91 0.31
C GLN A 32 9.93 9.49 -0.38
N ALA A 33 9.09 8.70 0.30
CA ALA A 33 7.78 8.30 -0.21
C ALA A 33 6.85 9.50 -0.40
N LEU A 34 6.81 10.41 0.58
CA LEU A 34 6.02 11.64 0.53
C LEU A 34 6.47 12.57 -0.62
N ALA A 35 7.78 12.73 -0.81
CA ALA A 35 8.33 13.51 -1.92
C ALA A 35 7.97 12.88 -3.28
N ALA A 36 8.07 11.55 -3.41
CA ALA A 36 7.72 10.83 -4.62
C ALA A 36 6.23 10.95 -4.97
N LEU A 37 5.33 10.92 -3.98
CA LEU A 37 3.90 11.19 -4.16
C LEU A 37 3.66 12.62 -4.66
N LYS A 38 4.28 13.63 -4.02
CA LYS A 38 4.16 15.04 -4.42
C LYS A 38 4.63 15.27 -5.86
N ASP A 39 5.67 14.58 -6.27
CA ASP A 39 6.24 14.66 -7.62
C ASP A 39 5.48 13.77 -8.64
N SER A 40 4.50 12.98 -8.19
CA SER A 40 3.80 11.99 -9.03
C SER A 40 4.77 11.04 -9.77
N THR A 41 5.85 10.63 -9.08
CA THR A 41 6.89 9.75 -9.64
C THR A 41 7.30 8.72 -8.59
N PHE A 42 6.51 7.65 -8.50
CA PHE A 42 6.66 6.63 -7.45
C PHE A 42 6.31 5.23 -7.95
N VAL A 43 6.68 4.24 -7.15
CA VAL A 43 6.16 2.88 -7.23
C VAL A 43 5.56 2.49 -5.89
N PHE A 44 4.32 2.01 -5.91
CA PHE A 44 3.72 1.26 -4.82
C PHE A 44 4.06 -0.21 -5.03
N ASN A 45 4.92 -0.74 -4.19
CA ASN A 45 5.41 -2.12 -4.22
C ASN A 45 4.44 -2.98 -3.40
N THR A 46 3.60 -3.78 -4.05
CA THR A 46 2.61 -4.64 -3.40
C THR A 46 3.29 -5.89 -2.83
N ASN A 47 3.11 -6.17 -1.57
CA ASN A 47 3.59 -7.39 -0.91
C ASN A 47 2.45 -8.31 -0.42
N GLN A 48 1.22 -7.81 -0.38
CA GLN A 48 0.05 -8.57 0.03
C GLN A 48 -1.21 -8.09 -0.68
N ILE A 49 -2.05 -9.03 -1.11
CA ILE A 49 -3.38 -8.79 -1.65
C ILE A 49 -4.39 -9.26 -0.62
N ILE A 50 -5.40 -8.44 -0.33
CA ILE A 50 -6.50 -8.74 0.59
C ILE A 50 -7.79 -8.84 -0.22
N PHE A 51 -8.43 -10.00 -0.17
CA PHE A 51 -9.69 -10.26 -0.85
C PHE A 51 -10.89 -9.81 -0.01
N ASN A 52 -12.04 -9.58 -0.68
CA ASN A 52 -13.27 -9.10 -0.01
C ASN A 52 -13.82 -10.07 1.04
N ASN A 53 -13.44 -11.35 1.00
CA ASN A 53 -13.78 -12.35 2.01
C ASN A 53 -12.85 -12.35 3.24
N GLY A 54 -11.89 -11.41 3.31
CA GLY A 54 -10.92 -11.27 4.39
C GLY A 54 -9.69 -12.17 4.26
N ILE A 55 -9.64 -13.06 3.27
CA ILE A 55 -8.43 -13.85 2.99
C ILE A 55 -7.36 -12.93 2.39
N SER A 56 -6.12 -13.15 2.78
CA SER A 56 -4.98 -12.42 2.21
C SER A 56 -3.90 -13.38 1.70
N THR A 57 -3.17 -12.95 0.69
CA THR A 57 -2.03 -13.69 0.14
C THR A 57 -0.83 -12.79 -0.03
N SER A 58 0.36 -13.32 0.27
CA SER A 58 1.62 -12.64 0.01
C SER A 58 2.01 -12.78 -1.46
N VAL A 59 2.51 -11.70 -2.04
CA VAL A 59 2.91 -11.64 -3.45
C VAL A 59 4.29 -11.00 -3.61
N SER A 60 4.94 -11.24 -4.74
CA SER A 60 6.21 -10.59 -5.07
C SER A 60 5.98 -9.15 -5.51
N SER A 61 6.62 -8.20 -4.86
CA SER A 61 6.55 -6.78 -5.23
C SER A 61 7.25 -6.46 -6.56
N VAL A 62 8.08 -7.36 -7.07
CA VAL A 62 8.73 -7.21 -8.38
C VAL A 62 7.69 -7.26 -9.51
N THR A 63 6.67 -8.09 -9.36
CA THR A 63 5.62 -8.33 -10.36
C THR A 63 4.24 -7.82 -9.95
N ASN A 64 4.09 -7.31 -8.72
CA ASN A 64 2.85 -6.73 -8.22
C ASN A 64 3.10 -5.30 -7.74
N PHE A 65 2.66 -4.34 -8.54
CA PHE A 65 2.94 -2.93 -8.26
C PHE A 65 1.96 -1.97 -8.95
N ILE A 66 1.94 -0.74 -8.45
CA ILE A 66 1.36 0.42 -9.13
C ILE A 66 2.51 1.40 -9.33
N SER A 67 2.87 1.70 -10.58
CA SER A 67 3.87 2.72 -10.87
C SER A 67 3.22 3.95 -11.50
N LEU A 68 3.64 5.12 -11.07
CA LEU A 68 3.24 6.40 -11.64
C LEU A 68 4.47 7.20 -12.02
N ASN A 69 4.54 7.63 -13.28
CA ASN A 69 5.54 8.54 -13.79
C ASN A 69 4.84 9.74 -14.44
N LYS A 70 4.68 10.81 -13.65
CA LYS A 70 3.91 11.99 -13.99
C LYS A 70 2.45 11.66 -14.32
N ASN A 71 2.09 11.54 -15.58
CA ASN A 71 0.74 11.20 -16.02
C ASN A 71 0.60 9.76 -16.52
N ARG A 72 1.70 9.01 -16.64
CA ARG A 72 1.67 7.61 -17.09
C ARG A 72 1.60 6.66 -15.91
N VAL A 73 0.63 5.77 -15.94
CA VAL A 73 0.41 4.76 -14.88
C VAL A 73 0.54 3.36 -15.44
N VAL A 74 1.15 2.47 -14.64
CA VAL A 74 1.08 1.02 -14.85
C VAL A 74 0.56 0.40 -13.57
N ILE A 75 -0.50 -0.38 -13.66
CA ILE A 75 -1.03 -1.22 -12.58
C ILE A 75 -0.82 -2.66 -13.00
N GLN A 76 -0.04 -3.40 -12.24
CA GLN A 76 0.22 -4.81 -12.51
C GLN A 76 -0.06 -5.64 -11.27
N ILE A 77 -0.91 -6.66 -11.45
CA ILE A 77 -1.18 -7.70 -10.47
C ILE A 77 -0.88 -9.03 -11.14
N ALA A 78 0.21 -9.65 -10.76
CA ALA A 78 0.66 -10.96 -11.24
C ALA A 78 0.27 -12.02 -10.20
N PHE A 79 -1.02 -12.22 -10.05
CA PHE A 79 -1.60 -13.24 -9.20
C PHE A 79 -2.67 -13.98 -9.99
N ASP A 80 -2.69 -15.29 -9.91
CA ASP A 80 -3.68 -16.12 -10.61
C ASP A 80 -5.06 -15.93 -9.96
N ILE A 81 -5.75 -14.89 -10.42
CA ILE A 81 -7.12 -14.63 -10.03
C ILE A 81 -7.99 -15.30 -11.10
N PRO A 82 -8.78 -16.32 -10.75
CA PRO A 82 -9.73 -16.91 -11.70
C PRO A 82 -10.59 -15.82 -12.35
N ASP A 83 -10.76 -15.87 -13.66
CA ASP A 83 -11.58 -14.97 -14.47
C ASP A 83 -11.04 -13.55 -14.74
N ILE A 84 -9.78 -13.26 -14.45
CA ILE A 84 -9.13 -11.99 -14.85
C ILE A 84 -8.04 -12.28 -15.89
N GLY A 85 -8.08 -11.53 -16.99
CA GLY A 85 -7.28 -11.72 -18.20
C GLY A 85 -5.76 -11.90 -18.00
N TYR A 86 -5.11 -12.37 -19.06
CA TYR A 86 -3.73 -12.84 -19.04
C TYR A 86 -2.74 -11.73 -19.38
N ASN A 87 -1.74 -11.49 -18.51
CA ASN A 87 -0.60 -10.61 -18.78
C ASN A 87 0.72 -11.40 -18.99
N GLY A 88 0.63 -12.70 -19.22
CA GLY A 88 1.79 -13.60 -19.28
C GLY A 88 2.43 -13.92 -17.92
N LEU A 89 1.90 -13.37 -16.82
CA LEU A 89 2.37 -13.54 -15.44
C LEU A 89 1.29 -14.13 -14.51
N GLY A 90 0.14 -14.54 -15.07
CA GLY A 90 -0.99 -15.08 -14.31
C GLY A 90 -1.92 -14.02 -13.72
N GLY A 91 -1.95 -12.80 -14.29
CA GLY A 91 -2.77 -11.71 -13.77
C GLY A 91 -3.06 -10.65 -14.83
N ILE A 92 -3.17 -9.38 -14.41
CA ILE A 92 -3.51 -8.24 -15.27
C ILE A 92 -2.44 -7.16 -15.22
N THR A 93 -2.11 -6.59 -16.38
CA THR A 93 -1.31 -5.37 -16.51
C THR A 93 -2.11 -4.31 -17.26
N VAL A 94 -2.36 -3.19 -16.61
CA VAL A 94 -3.03 -2.02 -17.19
C VAL A 94 -2.00 -0.92 -17.34
N GLU A 95 -1.85 -0.40 -18.54
CA GLU A 95 -1.02 0.77 -18.83
C GLU A 95 -1.91 1.89 -19.39
N GLY A 96 -1.69 3.11 -18.92
CA GLY A 96 -2.52 4.22 -19.32
C GLY A 96 -2.06 5.57 -18.76
N HIS A 97 -2.99 6.49 -18.68
CA HIS A 97 -2.78 7.85 -18.18
C HIS A 97 -3.67 8.12 -16.98
N ILE A 98 -3.21 8.99 -16.10
CA ILE A 98 -4.01 9.41 -14.96
C ILE A 98 -4.78 10.70 -15.24
N SER A 99 -5.87 10.85 -14.51
CA SER A 99 -6.62 12.10 -14.39
C SER A 99 -7.03 12.34 -12.93
N THR A 100 -7.40 13.59 -12.62
CA THR A 100 -7.97 13.96 -11.32
C THR A 100 -7.14 13.53 -10.11
N VAL A 101 -5.92 14.07 -10.00
CA VAL A 101 -5.07 13.83 -8.84
C VAL A 101 -5.54 14.65 -7.65
N LYS A 102 -5.73 14.00 -6.50
CA LYS A 102 -5.97 14.62 -5.20
C LYS A 102 -4.99 14.08 -4.17
N MET A 103 -4.37 14.98 -3.42
CA MET A 103 -3.47 14.62 -2.33
C MET A 103 -3.80 15.43 -1.09
N ARG A 104 -3.89 14.78 0.07
CA ARG A 104 -4.09 15.43 1.36
C ARG A 104 -3.51 14.61 2.50
N THR A 105 -2.95 15.30 3.48
CA THR A 105 -2.46 14.69 4.72
C THR A 105 -3.40 15.07 5.86
N ASP A 106 -3.82 14.10 6.64
CA ASP A 106 -4.66 14.32 7.80
C ASP A 106 -3.84 14.73 9.05
N LYS A 107 -4.55 15.07 10.14
CA LYS A 107 -3.93 15.49 11.40
C LYS A 107 -3.13 14.37 12.11
N LYS A 108 -3.33 13.12 11.71
CA LYS A 108 -2.60 11.95 12.23
C LYS A 108 -1.37 11.61 11.36
N GLY A 109 -1.14 12.37 10.28
CA GLY A 109 -0.01 12.18 9.38
C GLY A 109 -0.24 11.17 8.25
N PHE A 110 -1.44 10.58 8.12
CA PHE A 110 -1.76 9.73 6.97
C PHE A 110 -1.91 10.60 5.73
N THR A 111 -1.19 10.25 4.66
CA THR A 111 -1.28 10.95 3.39
C THR A 111 -2.07 10.11 2.39
N ARG A 112 -3.22 10.62 1.94
CA ARG A 112 -4.04 10.02 0.89
C ARG A 112 -3.68 10.65 -0.44
N TYR A 113 -3.49 9.78 -1.44
CA TYR A 113 -3.22 10.13 -2.83
C TYR A 113 -4.20 9.38 -3.72
N GLU A 114 -5.07 10.09 -4.40
CA GLU A 114 -6.15 9.54 -5.22
C GLU A 114 -5.98 10.00 -6.67
N PHE A 115 -6.23 9.09 -7.61
CA PHE A 115 -6.29 9.39 -9.04
C PHE A 115 -7.17 8.39 -9.79
N TYR A 116 -7.55 8.75 -11.01
CA TYR A 116 -8.19 7.82 -11.95
C TYR A 116 -7.17 7.37 -12.97
N ALA A 117 -7.00 6.05 -13.10
CA ALA A 117 -6.21 5.41 -14.14
C ALA A 117 -7.12 5.10 -15.34
N ASN A 118 -6.73 5.54 -16.54
CA ASN A 118 -7.46 5.33 -17.78
C ASN A 118 -6.54 4.58 -18.74
N GLY A 119 -6.75 3.27 -18.91
CA GLY A 119 -6.06 2.39 -19.84
C GLY A 119 -6.98 1.95 -20.98
N THR A 120 -6.45 1.14 -21.89
CA THR A 120 -7.22 0.58 -23.01
C THR A 120 -8.27 -0.38 -22.46
N GLY A 121 -9.56 -0.03 -22.62
CA GLY A 121 -10.69 -0.86 -22.18
C GLY A 121 -10.89 -0.95 -20.65
N ILE A 122 -10.05 -0.32 -19.84
CA ILE A 122 -10.11 -0.37 -18.38
C ILE A 122 -9.90 1.03 -17.80
N SER A 123 -10.81 1.42 -16.92
CA SER A 123 -10.64 2.58 -16.04
C SER A 123 -10.81 2.16 -14.60
N ALA A 124 -10.01 2.72 -13.71
CA ALA A 124 -10.08 2.43 -12.28
C ALA A 124 -9.77 3.68 -11.45
N ARG A 125 -10.46 3.81 -10.32
CA ARG A 125 -10.07 4.73 -9.25
C ARG A 125 -9.03 4.04 -8.38
N VAL A 126 -7.92 4.72 -8.14
CA VAL A 126 -6.84 4.26 -7.26
C VAL A 126 -6.72 5.20 -6.08
N GLU A 127 -6.76 4.66 -4.88
CA GLU A 127 -6.57 5.39 -3.63
C GLU A 127 -5.42 4.77 -2.85
N LEU A 128 -4.34 5.54 -2.66
CA LEU A 128 -3.18 5.17 -1.85
C LEU A 128 -3.24 5.88 -0.51
N THR A 129 -2.89 5.20 0.57
CA THR A 129 -2.74 5.78 1.90
C THR A 129 -1.35 5.47 2.45
N LEU A 130 -0.46 6.47 2.45
CA LEU A 130 0.86 6.39 3.09
C LEU A 130 0.72 6.56 4.59
N HIS A 131 1.35 5.69 5.36
CA HIS A 131 1.35 5.72 6.82
C HIS A 131 2.34 6.77 7.36
N PRO A 132 2.13 7.31 8.58
CA PRO A 132 2.84 8.51 9.06
C PRO A 132 4.29 8.28 9.50
N THR A 133 4.73 7.03 9.73
CA THR A 133 6.00 6.76 10.42
C THR A 133 7.08 6.14 9.54
N ASN A 134 6.69 5.56 8.41
CA ASN A 134 7.59 4.90 7.47
C ASN A 134 7.01 4.99 6.05
N ASN A 135 7.52 4.22 5.10
CA ASN A 135 7.00 4.18 3.73
C ASN A 135 5.95 3.10 3.48
N SER A 136 5.44 2.43 4.53
CA SER A 136 4.35 1.47 4.35
C SER A 136 3.07 2.19 3.94
N ALA A 137 2.30 1.54 3.09
CA ALA A 137 1.08 2.11 2.53
C ALA A 137 0.06 1.02 2.19
N THR A 138 -1.18 1.44 2.05
CA THR A 138 -2.26 0.62 1.50
C THR A 138 -2.74 1.20 0.19
N ALA A 139 -3.27 0.36 -0.70
CA ALA A 139 -3.90 0.79 -1.94
C ALA A 139 -5.26 0.13 -2.11
N ILE A 140 -6.23 0.88 -2.62
CA ILE A 140 -7.53 0.38 -3.05
C ILE A 140 -7.67 0.69 -4.53
N ILE A 141 -7.91 -0.35 -5.33
CA ILE A 141 -8.19 -0.23 -6.76
C ILE A 141 -9.66 -0.59 -6.97
N SER A 142 -10.43 0.35 -7.50
CA SER A 142 -11.86 0.21 -7.79
C SER A 142 -12.09 0.34 -9.31
N PRO A 143 -12.18 -0.78 -10.05
CA PRO A 143 -12.48 -0.75 -11.48
C PRO A 143 -13.88 -0.22 -11.76
N ASN A 144 -14.07 0.53 -12.85
CA ASN A 144 -15.35 1.13 -13.19
C ASN A 144 -16.41 0.14 -13.69
N PHE A 145 -15.98 -1.01 -14.21
CA PHE A 145 -16.88 -2.03 -14.81
C PHE A 145 -17.13 -3.23 -13.90
N ASN A 146 -16.49 -3.32 -12.75
CA ASN A 146 -16.64 -4.41 -11.80
C ASN A 146 -16.72 -3.86 -10.38
N SER A 147 -17.70 -4.30 -9.61
CA SER A 147 -17.88 -3.90 -8.21
C SER A 147 -16.83 -4.48 -7.25
N LYS A 148 -15.96 -5.38 -7.72
CA LYS A 148 -14.91 -6.00 -6.90
C LYS A 148 -13.73 -5.06 -6.77
N GLN A 149 -13.48 -4.58 -5.55
CA GLN A 149 -12.28 -3.80 -5.21
C GLN A 149 -11.11 -4.74 -4.91
N LEU A 150 -9.91 -4.30 -5.25
CA LEU A 150 -8.67 -4.92 -4.80
C LEU A 150 -8.06 -4.08 -3.69
N ASN A 151 -7.84 -4.71 -2.53
CA ASN A 151 -7.16 -4.09 -1.40
C ASN A 151 -5.74 -4.65 -1.32
N LEU A 152 -4.75 -3.76 -1.29
CA LEU A 152 -3.34 -4.10 -1.36
C LEU A 152 -2.61 -3.49 -0.18
N ASN A 153 -1.70 -4.25 0.42
CA ASN A 153 -0.70 -3.74 1.35
C ASN A 153 0.67 -3.72 0.67
N GLY A 154 1.49 -2.75 1.04
CA GLY A 154 2.80 -2.60 0.44
C GLY A 154 3.57 -1.40 0.97
N SER A 155 4.45 -0.87 0.14
CA SER A 155 5.26 0.31 0.46
C SER A 155 5.42 1.21 -0.76
N ILE A 156 5.61 2.51 -0.51
CA ILE A 156 5.89 3.50 -1.56
C ILE A 156 7.38 3.78 -1.60
N SER A 157 7.95 3.76 -2.80
CA SER A 157 9.33 4.16 -3.06
C SER A 157 9.44 5.09 -4.26
N PRO A 158 10.47 5.96 -4.32
CA PRO A 158 10.80 6.67 -5.54
C PRO A 158 11.07 5.70 -6.69
N MET A 159 10.66 6.07 -7.91
CA MET A 159 10.77 5.18 -9.08
C MET A 159 12.21 4.73 -9.36
N ASN A 160 13.20 5.59 -9.15
CA ASN A 160 14.61 5.25 -9.35
C ASN A 160 15.20 4.28 -8.31
N LYS A 161 14.43 3.92 -7.28
CA LYS A 161 14.80 2.96 -6.23
C LYS A 161 13.95 1.70 -6.27
N ALA A 162 12.97 1.62 -7.17
CA ALA A 162 12.10 0.47 -7.31
C ALA A 162 12.72 -0.56 -8.25
N TYR A 163 12.58 -1.83 -7.90
CA TYR A 163 12.91 -2.95 -8.76
C TYR A 163 11.62 -3.66 -9.17
N ILE A 164 11.17 -3.42 -10.41
CA ILE A 164 9.92 -3.93 -10.94
C ILE A 164 10.13 -4.56 -12.32
N TYR A 165 9.32 -5.56 -12.64
CA TYR A 165 9.25 -6.23 -13.94
C TYR A 165 7.85 -6.09 -14.50
N LYS A 166 7.72 -5.40 -15.64
CA LYS A 166 6.43 -5.21 -16.34
C LYS A 166 6.19 -6.35 -17.35
N GLY A 167 5.07 -7.03 -17.20
CA GLY A 167 4.58 -7.99 -18.19
C GLY A 167 3.87 -7.31 -19.37
N THR A 168 3.24 -8.10 -20.23
CA THR A 168 2.46 -7.60 -21.37
C THR A 168 1.25 -6.82 -20.91
N SER A 169 1.05 -5.62 -21.45
CA SER A 169 -0.15 -4.79 -21.20
C SER A 169 -1.31 -5.27 -22.08
N LEU A 170 -2.53 -5.03 -21.60
CA LEU A 170 -3.74 -5.17 -22.39
C LEU A 170 -3.85 -4.04 -23.43
#